data_97baf78a1f8d89e3629ce9d9d034c2e6
#
_entry.id   97baf78a1f8d89e3629ce9d9d034c2e6
#
_cell.length_a   1.000
_cell.length_b   1.000
_cell.length_c   1.000
_cell.angle_alpha   90.00
_cell.angle_beta   90.00
_cell.angle_gamma   90.00
#
_symmetry.space_group_name_H-M   'P 1'
#
loop_
_entity.id
_entity.type
_entity.pdbx_description
1 polymer ?
#
loop_
_entity_poly.entity_id
_entity_poly.type
_entity_poly.pdbx_seq_one_letter_code
_entity_poly.pdbx_strand_id
1 'polypeptide(L)'
;MAKHTVTLIPGDGIGLETTAAMRRVVEACGVDIEWEIAEAGAHMMDSCGTPLPEATIEAVRRNKVAIKGPITTPVGIGFRSVNVALRKTLNLNVCLRPVLSIPGAGGRYQDVDLVIVRENSEDLYAGIEFEEGSKEAAELIEFCKQHDAGVIRSDSGISIKPISITASQNIVRYAFDYAVKHGRKKVTAAHKANIMKHSDGLFLRTAREVAADYEGSVEFNDNIIDAFCMNLVMDPSQFDVIVFPNLYGDIASDLCAGLVGGLGIAPGANIGPDYAIFEAVHGSAPDIAGKNICNPTAEILSAAMMLDHLGELEAAQRIRDAVRKVYAEGEVLTADIRKATGSDKPAASCSQFTDELISALACLA
;
A
#
# COMPACT_ATOMS: atom_id res chain seq x y z
N MET A 1 -20.79 -20.10 -10.61
CA MET A 1 -19.70 -19.14 -10.33
C MET A 1 -18.49 -19.93 -9.90
N ALA A 2 -17.28 -19.50 -10.22
CA ALA A 2 -16.07 -20.18 -9.73
C ALA A 2 -15.94 -19.90 -8.24
N LYS A 3 -15.66 -20.92 -7.42
CA LYS A 3 -15.38 -20.77 -6.01
C LYS A 3 -13.92 -20.37 -5.82
N HIS A 4 -13.68 -19.27 -5.13
CA HIS A 4 -12.33 -18.81 -4.75
C HIS A 4 -12.05 -19.16 -3.29
N THR A 5 -10.83 -19.60 -2.97
CA THR A 5 -10.36 -19.70 -1.58
C THR A 5 -9.34 -18.58 -1.35
N VAL A 6 -9.60 -17.75 -0.35
CA VAL A 6 -8.77 -16.58 -0.02
C VAL A 6 -8.35 -16.66 1.45
N THR A 7 -7.06 -16.42 1.72
CA THR A 7 -6.60 -16.30 3.10
C THR A 7 -7.00 -14.94 3.66
N LEU A 8 -7.73 -14.92 4.78
CA LEU A 8 -8.08 -13.71 5.50
C LEU A 8 -7.26 -13.61 6.79
N ILE A 9 -6.47 -12.55 6.90
CA ILE A 9 -5.65 -12.24 8.08
C ILE A 9 -6.26 -11.01 8.77
N PRO A 10 -6.98 -11.15 9.89
CA PRO A 10 -7.63 -10.01 10.55
C PRO A 10 -6.65 -8.93 11.04
N GLY A 11 -5.47 -9.33 11.51
CA GLY A 11 -4.45 -8.41 12.00
C GLY A 11 -4.73 -7.88 13.41
N ASP A 12 -4.27 -6.65 13.69
CA ASP A 12 -4.33 -6.01 14.99
C ASP A 12 -5.30 -4.81 15.01
N GLY A 13 -5.68 -4.39 16.20
CA GLY A 13 -6.43 -3.15 16.44
C GLY A 13 -7.78 -3.12 15.72
N ILE A 14 -7.99 -2.12 14.85
CA ILE A 14 -9.23 -1.99 14.06
C ILE A 14 -9.37 -3.07 12.98
N GLY A 15 -8.35 -3.90 12.76
CA GLY A 15 -8.35 -4.93 11.73
C GLY A 15 -9.52 -5.91 11.85
N LEU A 16 -9.89 -6.32 13.06
CA LEU A 16 -11.04 -7.18 13.30
C LEU A 16 -12.35 -6.56 12.80
N GLU A 17 -12.52 -5.25 13.01
CA GLU A 17 -13.75 -4.54 12.62
C GLU A 17 -13.76 -4.27 11.10
N THR A 18 -12.64 -3.81 10.54
CA THR A 18 -12.54 -3.47 9.11
C THR A 18 -12.62 -4.71 8.21
N THR A 19 -11.99 -5.82 8.60
CA THR A 19 -12.07 -7.09 7.84
C THR A 19 -13.46 -7.75 7.96
N ALA A 20 -14.13 -7.64 9.12
CA ALA A 20 -15.50 -8.10 9.25
C ALA A 20 -16.46 -7.28 8.36
N ALA A 21 -16.32 -5.96 8.34
CA ALA A 21 -17.08 -5.06 7.48
C ALA A 21 -16.85 -5.38 5.99
N MET A 22 -15.58 -5.50 5.59
CA MET A 22 -15.16 -5.85 4.22
C MET A 22 -15.78 -7.17 3.77
N ARG A 23 -15.67 -8.22 4.61
CA ARG A 23 -16.22 -9.53 4.30
C ARG A 23 -17.74 -9.48 4.05
N ARG A 24 -18.50 -8.77 4.87
CA ARG A 24 -19.96 -8.58 4.69
C ARG A 24 -20.28 -7.90 3.35
N VAL A 25 -19.50 -6.90 2.94
CA VAL A 25 -19.68 -6.20 1.65
C VAL A 25 -19.39 -7.12 0.48
N VAL A 26 -18.30 -7.90 0.53
CA VAL A 26 -17.95 -8.88 -0.51
C VAL A 26 -19.01 -9.99 -0.61
N GLU A 27 -19.47 -10.53 0.50
CA GLU A 27 -20.57 -11.53 0.53
C GLU A 27 -21.86 -10.98 -0.09
N ALA A 28 -22.19 -9.70 0.16
CA ALA A 28 -23.35 -9.05 -0.44
C ALA A 28 -23.26 -8.86 -1.96
N CYS A 29 -22.06 -8.90 -2.54
CA CYS A 29 -21.87 -8.89 -4.00
C CYS A 29 -22.19 -10.23 -4.67
N GLY A 30 -22.40 -11.31 -3.89
CA GLY A 30 -22.74 -12.63 -4.41
C GLY A 30 -21.56 -13.40 -4.99
N VAL A 31 -20.32 -13.00 -4.74
CA VAL A 31 -19.12 -13.75 -5.10
C VAL A 31 -18.91 -14.90 -4.11
N ASP A 32 -18.73 -16.11 -4.61
CA ASP A 32 -18.52 -17.31 -3.77
C ASP A 32 -17.05 -17.39 -3.35
N ILE A 33 -16.74 -16.92 -2.14
CA ILE A 33 -15.40 -16.97 -1.53
C ILE A 33 -15.43 -17.84 -0.27
N GLU A 34 -14.56 -18.83 -0.23
CA GLU A 34 -14.20 -19.55 0.99
C GLU A 34 -13.07 -18.81 1.71
N TRP A 35 -13.37 -18.26 2.88
CA TRP A 35 -12.40 -17.54 3.70
C TRP A 35 -11.63 -18.50 4.61
N GLU A 36 -10.34 -18.69 4.35
CA GLU A 36 -9.43 -19.37 5.27
C GLU A 36 -8.81 -18.35 6.22
N ILE A 37 -9.25 -18.38 7.49
CA ILE A 37 -8.75 -17.46 8.51
C ILE A 37 -7.35 -17.88 8.94
N ALA A 38 -6.40 -16.97 8.91
CA ALA A 38 -5.03 -17.15 9.38
C ALA A 38 -4.63 -15.98 10.30
N GLU A 39 -3.91 -16.28 11.37
CA GLU A 39 -3.59 -15.30 12.39
C GLU A 39 -2.18 -14.73 12.19
N ALA A 40 -2.05 -13.41 12.27
CA ALA A 40 -0.77 -12.69 12.36
C ALA A 40 -0.98 -11.36 13.08
N GLY A 41 0.02 -10.95 13.84
CA GLY A 41 -0.01 -9.68 14.58
C GLY A 41 0.68 -9.77 15.92
N ALA A 42 0.65 -8.67 16.66
CA ALA A 42 1.29 -8.57 17.96
C ALA A 42 0.75 -9.57 18.98
N HIS A 43 -0.55 -9.87 18.92
CA HIS A 43 -1.22 -10.84 19.79
C HIS A 43 -0.68 -12.27 19.65
N MET A 44 -0.05 -12.62 18.53
CA MET A 44 0.55 -13.94 18.31
C MET A 44 1.88 -14.14 19.05
N MET A 45 2.53 -13.06 19.52
CA MET A 45 3.78 -13.16 20.29
C MET A 45 3.61 -13.99 21.56
N ASP A 46 2.50 -13.81 22.28
CA ASP A 46 2.24 -14.49 23.56
C ASP A 46 1.93 -15.98 23.37
N SER A 47 1.28 -16.35 22.26
CA SER A 47 0.84 -17.71 21.99
C SER A 47 1.84 -18.55 21.16
N CYS A 48 2.52 -17.93 20.20
CA CYS A 48 3.39 -18.62 19.23
C CYS A 48 4.86 -18.17 19.28
N GLY A 49 5.20 -17.14 20.07
CA GLY A 49 6.56 -16.58 20.14
C GLY A 49 7.00 -15.82 18.86
N THR A 50 6.09 -15.64 17.90
CA THR A 50 6.34 -14.91 16.66
C THR A 50 5.07 -14.18 16.22
N PRO A 51 5.17 -12.94 15.72
CA PRO A 51 4.01 -12.21 15.21
C PRO A 51 3.53 -12.72 13.83
N LEU A 52 4.31 -13.59 13.19
CA LEU A 52 3.99 -14.21 11.89
C LEU A 52 4.24 -15.72 11.97
N PRO A 53 3.22 -16.51 12.34
CA PRO A 53 3.32 -17.97 12.34
C PRO A 53 3.55 -18.53 10.93
N GLU A 54 4.36 -19.61 10.82
CA GLU A 54 4.59 -20.29 9.53
C GLU A 54 3.28 -20.80 8.91
N ALA A 55 2.33 -21.24 9.73
CA ALA A 55 1.01 -21.69 9.27
C ALA A 55 0.28 -20.60 8.44
N THR A 56 0.46 -19.34 8.78
CA THR A 56 -0.12 -18.22 8.04
C THR A 56 0.55 -18.03 6.68
N ILE A 57 1.88 -18.16 6.63
CA ILE A 57 2.64 -18.13 5.38
C ILE A 57 2.20 -19.29 4.47
N GLU A 58 2.07 -20.50 5.03
CA GLU A 58 1.63 -21.69 4.28
C GLU A 58 0.17 -21.54 3.77
N ALA A 59 -0.72 -20.92 4.52
CA ALA A 59 -2.07 -20.62 4.06
C ALA A 59 -2.05 -19.69 2.84
N VAL A 60 -1.23 -18.62 2.88
CA VAL A 60 -1.08 -17.73 1.72
C VAL A 60 -0.45 -18.43 0.53
N ARG A 61 0.58 -19.28 0.74
CA ARG A 61 1.20 -20.07 -0.32
C ARG A 61 0.21 -21.01 -1.01
N ARG A 62 -0.64 -21.66 -0.24
CA ARG A 62 -1.66 -22.60 -0.73
C ARG A 62 -2.74 -21.87 -1.54
N ASN A 63 -3.27 -20.78 -1.01
CA ASN A 63 -4.38 -20.05 -1.61
C ASN A 63 -3.94 -19.01 -2.66
N LYS A 64 -2.66 -18.64 -2.68
CA LYS A 64 -2.02 -17.65 -3.56
C LYS A 64 -2.51 -16.22 -3.38
N VAL A 65 -3.73 -16.03 -2.90
CA VAL A 65 -4.36 -14.73 -2.67
C VAL A 65 -4.73 -14.59 -1.20
N ALA A 66 -4.38 -13.45 -0.62
CA ALA A 66 -4.79 -13.09 0.73
C ALA A 66 -5.30 -11.65 0.80
N ILE A 67 -6.14 -11.39 1.79
CA ILE A 67 -6.48 -10.03 2.23
C ILE A 67 -6.20 -9.93 3.72
N LYS A 68 -5.65 -8.82 4.17
CA LYS A 68 -5.28 -8.64 5.56
C LYS A 68 -5.63 -7.27 6.10
N GLY A 69 -6.10 -7.25 7.33
CA GLY A 69 -6.19 -6.04 8.13
C GLY A 69 -4.80 -5.51 8.54
N PRO A 70 -4.74 -4.35 9.17
CA PRO A 70 -3.50 -3.73 9.60
C PRO A 70 -2.80 -4.56 10.68
N ILE A 71 -1.45 -4.54 10.69
CA ILE A 71 -0.63 -5.20 11.71
C ILE A 71 0.28 -4.15 12.34
N THR A 72 0.31 -4.14 13.67
CA THR A 72 1.13 -3.22 14.46
C THR A 72 2.61 -3.58 14.37
N THR A 73 3.44 -2.60 14.01
CA THR A 73 4.90 -2.70 14.11
C THR A 73 5.37 -1.81 15.23
N PRO A 74 6.05 -2.34 16.28
CA PRO A 74 6.61 -1.52 17.36
C PRO A 74 7.62 -0.52 16.83
N VAL A 75 7.64 0.69 17.41
CA VAL A 75 8.62 1.73 17.08
C VAL A 75 9.85 1.58 17.99
N GLY A 76 11.04 1.61 17.41
CA GLY A 76 12.32 1.56 18.10
C GLY A 76 12.73 0.16 18.50
N ILE A 77 12.16 -0.41 19.57
CA ILE A 77 12.52 -1.73 20.12
C ILE A 77 11.36 -2.69 19.92
N GLY A 78 11.65 -3.94 19.51
CA GLY A 78 10.65 -5.00 19.33
C GLY A 78 10.93 -5.87 18.10
N PHE A 79 9.90 -6.58 17.64
CA PHE A 79 10.03 -7.42 16.46
C PHE A 79 9.98 -6.59 15.15
N ARG A 80 10.64 -7.10 14.12
CA ARG A 80 10.61 -6.48 12.78
C ARG A 80 9.22 -6.55 12.15
N SER A 81 8.92 -5.61 11.28
CA SER A 81 7.62 -5.52 10.60
C SER A 81 7.18 -6.83 9.95
N VAL A 82 6.01 -7.32 10.37
CA VAL A 82 5.34 -8.49 9.77
C VAL A 82 5.06 -8.24 8.29
N ASN A 83 4.68 -7.03 7.91
CA ASN A 83 4.44 -6.67 6.51
C ASN A 83 5.71 -6.83 5.68
N VAL A 84 6.87 -6.38 6.18
CA VAL A 84 8.17 -6.56 5.51
C VAL A 84 8.54 -8.05 5.43
N ALA A 85 8.27 -8.82 6.48
CA ALA A 85 8.52 -10.27 6.48
C ALA A 85 7.67 -10.99 5.42
N LEU A 86 6.36 -10.71 5.35
CA LEU A 86 5.47 -11.26 4.33
C LEU A 86 5.93 -10.92 2.90
N ARG A 87 6.29 -9.65 2.65
CA ARG A 87 6.77 -9.17 1.34
C ARG A 87 8.02 -9.93 0.89
N LYS A 88 8.99 -10.11 1.80
CA LYS A 88 10.24 -10.85 1.53
C LYS A 88 10.00 -12.35 1.34
N THR A 89 9.26 -12.99 2.26
CA THR A 89 9.06 -14.44 2.24
C THR A 89 8.25 -14.92 1.05
N LEU A 90 7.31 -14.09 0.56
CA LEU A 90 6.43 -14.40 -0.57
C LEU A 90 6.86 -13.69 -1.86
N ASN A 91 8.03 -13.03 -1.87
CA ASN A 91 8.53 -12.26 -3.02
C ASN A 91 7.51 -11.27 -3.60
N LEU A 92 6.83 -10.52 -2.73
CA LEU A 92 5.85 -9.49 -3.13
C LEU A 92 6.61 -8.20 -3.47
N ASN A 93 7.19 -8.15 -4.63
CA ASN A 93 8.13 -7.10 -5.03
C ASN A 93 7.47 -5.80 -5.54
N VAL A 94 6.15 -5.78 -5.68
CA VAL A 94 5.36 -4.62 -6.08
C VAL A 94 4.39 -4.24 -4.98
N CYS A 95 4.39 -2.98 -4.54
CA CYS A 95 3.31 -2.39 -3.76
C CYS A 95 2.54 -1.43 -4.67
N LEU A 96 1.26 -1.75 -4.92
CA LEU A 96 0.35 -1.01 -5.78
C LEU A 96 -0.66 -0.24 -4.92
N ARG A 97 -0.72 1.07 -5.06
CA ARG A 97 -1.62 1.97 -4.31
C ARG A 97 -2.33 2.94 -5.25
N PRO A 98 -3.54 2.63 -5.71
CA PRO A 98 -4.38 3.60 -6.42
C PRO A 98 -4.79 4.74 -5.49
N VAL A 99 -4.77 5.96 -6.00
CA VAL A 99 -5.17 7.18 -5.29
C VAL A 99 -6.22 7.87 -6.12
N LEU A 100 -7.46 7.79 -5.66
CA LEU A 100 -8.61 8.31 -6.39
C LEU A 100 -9.42 9.26 -5.52
N SER A 101 -9.73 10.45 -6.02
CA SER A 101 -10.71 11.33 -5.39
C SER A 101 -12.09 10.69 -5.39
N ILE A 102 -12.72 10.62 -4.21
CA ILE A 102 -14.09 10.15 -4.05
C ILE A 102 -14.96 11.37 -3.72
N PRO A 103 -15.96 11.71 -4.56
CA PRO A 103 -16.87 12.83 -4.26
C PRO A 103 -17.51 12.64 -2.87
N GLY A 104 -17.41 13.66 -2.02
CA GLY A 104 -17.92 13.61 -0.64
C GLY A 104 -16.93 13.07 0.41
N ALA A 105 -15.73 12.64 0.04
CA ALA A 105 -14.70 12.18 0.99
C ALA A 105 -13.91 13.33 1.69
N GLY A 106 -14.09 14.58 1.26
CA GLY A 106 -13.44 15.73 1.90
C GLY A 106 -11.98 15.92 1.51
N GLY A 107 -11.52 15.29 0.44
CA GLY A 107 -10.19 15.53 -0.12
C GLY A 107 -9.99 16.96 -0.62
N ARG A 108 -8.74 17.44 -0.57
CA ARG A 108 -8.36 18.76 -1.05
C ARG A 108 -8.60 18.93 -2.55
N TYR A 109 -8.42 17.87 -3.32
CA TYR A 109 -8.61 17.81 -4.77
C TYR A 109 -9.76 16.86 -5.11
N GLN A 110 -10.55 17.21 -6.13
CA GLN A 110 -11.77 16.47 -6.49
C GLN A 110 -11.60 15.54 -7.69
N ASP A 111 -10.48 15.67 -8.42
CA ASP A 111 -10.22 15.04 -9.71
C ASP A 111 -8.87 14.30 -9.77
N VAL A 112 -8.34 13.89 -8.60
CA VAL A 112 -7.13 13.08 -8.52
C VAL A 112 -7.44 11.65 -8.96
N ASP A 113 -6.66 11.15 -9.90
CA ASP A 113 -6.65 9.75 -10.34
C ASP A 113 -5.20 9.34 -10.64
N LEU A 114 -4.49 8.88 -9.63
CA LEU A 114 -3.07 8.51 -9.65
C LEU A 114 -2.89 7.06 -9.28
N VAL A 115 -1.78 6.47 -9.72
CA VAL A 115 -1.38 5.13 -9.29
C VAL A 115 0.07 5.14 -8.85
N ILE A 116 0.29 4.76 -7.61
CA ILE A 116 1.63 4.57 -7.04
C ILE A 116 2.06 3.13 -7.24
N VAL A 117 3.20 2.95 -7.88
CA VAL A 117 3.89 1.67 -8.04
C VAL A 117 5.21 1.76 -7.27
N ARG A 118 5.24 1.15 -6.09
CA ARG A 118 6.36 1.20 -5.15
C ARG A 118 7.15 -0.09 -5.20
N GLU A 119 8.46 -0.02 -5.35
CA GLU A 119 9.36 -1.15 -5.13
C GLU A 119 9.24 -1.61 -3.68
N ASN A 120 9.29 -2.92 -3.42
CA ASN A 120 8.86 -3.48 -2.15
C ASN A 120 9.85 -4.47 -1.51
N SER A 121 11.03 -4.69 -2.12
CA SER A 121 11.95 -5.74 -1.70
C SER A 121 13.30 -5.25 -1.18
N GLU A 122 13.77 -4.08 -1.60
CA GLU A 122 15.09 -3.54 -1.26
C GLU A 122 15.02 -2.12 -0.70
N ASP A 123 16.02 -1.27 -0.99
CA ASP A 123 16.16 0.07 -0.43
C ASP A 123 16.44 0.02 1.08
N LEU A 124 16.14 1.05 1.84
CA LEU A 124 16.29 1.08 3.31
C LEU A 124 15.42 0.04 4.03
N TYR A 125 14.35 -0.42 3.39
CA TYR A 125 13.51 -1.53 3.87
C TYR A 125 14.19 -2.91 3.78
N ALA A 126 15.37 -3.00 3.17
CA ALA A 126 16.23 -4.18 3.28
C ALA A 126 16.61 -4.48 4.74
N GLY A 127 16.61 -3.43 5.60
CA GLY A 127 16.90 -3.56 7.02
C GLY A 127 18.37 -3.93 7.29
N ILE A 128 19.29 -3.44 6.45
CA ILE A 128 20.74 -3.58 6.65
C ILE A 128 21.19 -2.39 7.49
N GLU A 129 21.32 -2.63 8.78
CA GLU A 129 21.57 -1.57 9.77
C GLU A 129 22.68 -1.97 10.74
N PHE A 130 23.42 -0.97 11.18
CA PHE A 130 24.49 -1.10 12.17
C PHE A 130 24.28 -0.06 13.27
N GLU A 131 24.24 -0.54 14.53
CA GLU A 131 24.05 0.27 15.71
C GLU A 131 25.29 1.14 15.96
N GLU A 132 25.08 2.36 16.45
CA GLU A 132 26.17 3.24 16.82
C GLU A 132 27.06 2.60 17.90
N GLY A 133 28.38 2.74 17.74
CA GLY A 133 29.37 2.15 18.66
C GLY A 133 29.56 0.65 18.54
N SER A 134 28.81 -0.04 17.64
CA SER A 134 29.03 -1.46 17.36
C SER A 134 30.36 -1.68 16.64
N LYS A 135 30.91 -2.90 16.76
CA LYS A 135 32.13 -3.29 16.06
C LYS A 135 31.96 -3.23 14.55
N GLU A 136 30.80 -3.66 14.07
CA GLU A 136 30.44 -3.70 12.65
C GLU A 136 30.31 -2.28 12.07
N ALA A 137 29.72 -1.34 12.83
CA ALA A 137 29.69 0.08 12.44
C ALA A 137 31.11 0.66 12.34
N ALA A 138 31.97 0.36 13.31
CA ALA A 138 33.37 0.82 13.31
C ALA A 138 34.17 0.25 12.11
N GLU A 139 33.97 -1.03 11.78
CA GLU A 139 34.58 -1.67 10.61
C GLU A 139 34.11 -1.04 9.30
N LEU A 140 32.83 -0.73 9.16
CA LEU A 140 32.26 -0.06 7.99
C LEU A 140 32.77 1.38 7.86
N ILE A 141 32.88 2.12 8.96
CA ILE A 141 33.46 3.48 9.00
C ILE A 141 34.91 3.46 8.51
N GLU A 142 35.70 2.52 9.01
CA GLU A 142 37.10 2.38 8.60
C GLU A 142 37.22 1.94 7.12
N PHE A 143 36.35 1.05 6.64
CA PHE A 143 36.27 0.67 5.24
C PHE A 143 35.99 1.91 4.35
N CYS A 144 34.98 2.71 4.70
CA CYS A 144 34.66 3.93 3.94
C CYS A 144 35.86 4.90 3.89
N LYS A 145 36.59 5.05 4.99
CA LYS A 145 37.77 5.90 5.07
C LYS A 145 38.94 5.38 4.21
N GLN A 146 39.20 4.07 4.24
CA GLN A 146 40.27 3.43 3.45
C GLN A 146 40.02 3.51 1.95
N HIS A 147 38.77 3.62 1.53
CA HIS A 147 38.35 3.68 0.11
C HIS A 147 37.93 5.09 -0.34
N ASP A 148 38.22 6.14 0.43
CA ASP A 148 37.85 7.53 0.14
C ASP A 148 36.33 7.71 -0.18
N ALA A 149 35.48 6.85 0.43
CA ALA A 149 34.03 6.86 0.18
C ALA A 149 33.30 7.96 0.99
N GLY A 150 34.02 8.78 1.71
CA GLY A 150 33.52 9.87 2.55
C GLY A 150 33.82 9.68 4.03
N VAL A 151 33.45 10.66 4.84
CA VAL A 151 33.70 10.67 6.29
C VAL A 151 32.38 10.41 7.03
N ILE A 152 32.35 9.34 7.79
CA ILE A 152 31.27 9.00 8.72
C ILE A 152 31.74 9.29 10.13
N ARG A 153 30.91 9.94 10.96
CA ARG A 153 31.25 10.21 12.36
C ARG A 153 31.25 8.90 13.16
N SER A 154 32.14 8.79 14.16
CA SER A 154 32.29 7.57 14.95
C SER A 154 31.10 7.20 15.84
N ASP A 155 30.18 8.15 16.06
CA ASP A 155 28.95 8.01 16.84
C ASP A 155 27.71 7.87 15.96
N SER A 156 27.87 7.40 14.72
CA SER A 156 26.76 7.24 13.78
C SER A 156 26.17 5.84 13.83
N GLY A 157 24.82 5.76 13.87
CA GLY A 157 24.08 4.59 13.37
C GLY A 157 24.04 4.62 11.85
N ILE A 158 24.13 3.46 11.19
CA ILE A 158 24.28 3.38 9.75
C ILE A 158 23.24 2.45 9.15
N SER A 159 22.50 2.94 8.12
CA SER A 159 21.62 2.12 7.30
C SER A 159 22.15 2.09 5.86
N ILE A 160 22.12 0.93 5.20
CA ILE A 160 22.55 0.77 3.81
C ILE A 160 21.34 0.77 2.91
N LYS A 161 21.40 1.60 1.87
CA LYS A 161 20.39 1.72 0.80
C LYS A 161 20.85 0.97 -0.46
N PRO A 162 20.56 -0.33 -0.63
CA PRO A 162 20.84 -1.05 -1.87
C PRO A 162 19.76 -0.76 -2.92
N ILE A 163 20.17 -0.51 -4.15
CA ILE A 163 19.30 -0.44 -5.32
C ILE A 163 19.92 -1.31 -6.41
N SER A 164 19.17 -2.32 -6.87
CA SER A 164 19.64 -3.29 -7.87
C SER A 164 19.01 -3.04 -9.25
N ILE A 165 19.70 -3.48 -10.30
CA ILE A 165 19.16 -3.47 -11.66
C ILE A 165 17.92 -4.34 -11.73
N THR A 166 17.97 -5.53 -11.14
CA THR A 166 16.87 -6.51 -11.21
C THR A 166 15.58 -5.97 -10.58
N ALA A 167 15.63 -5.43 -9.35
CA ALA A 167 14.45 -4.90 -8.70
C ALA A 167 13.95 -3.62 -9.42
N SER A 168 14.87 -2.77 -9.89
CA SER A 168 14.51 -1.59 -10.67
C SER A 168 13.83 -1.95 -11.99
N GLN A 169 14.33 -2.95 -12.73
CA GLN A 169 13.68 -3.44 -13.96
C GLN A 169 12.28 -4.00 -13.67
N ASN A 170 12.14 -4.82 -12.64
CA ASN A 170 10.89 -5.46 -12.30
C ASN A 170 9.81 -4.42 -11.95
N ILE A 171 10.13 -3.45 -11.09
CA ILE A 171 9.14 -2.47 -10.67
C ILE A 171 8.76 -1.49 -11.78
N VAL A 172 9.74 -1.06 -12.59
CA VAL A 172 9.47 -0.14 -13.70
C VAL A 172 8.68 -0.86 -14.81
N ARG A 173 9.04 -2.10 -15.15
CA ARG A 173 8.28 -2.90 -16.11
C ARG A 173 6.85 -3.11 -15.66
N TYR A 174 6.63 -3.44 -14.38
CA TYR A 174 5.29 -3.56 -13.82
C TYR A 174 4.49 -2.25 -13.96
N ALA A 175 5.12 -1.08 -13.73
CA ALA A 175 4.43 0.21 -13.88
C ALA A 175 3.98 0.46 -15.33
N PHE A 176 4.81 0.13 -16.31
CA PHE A 176 4.46 0.24 -17.72
C PHE A 176 3.39 -0.78 -18.14
N ASP A 177 3.53 -2.05 -17.74
CA ASP A 177 2.53 -3.09 -18.02
C ASP A 177 1.18 -2.73 -17.42
N TYR A 178 1.18 -2.19 -16.19
CA TYR A 178 -0.02 -1.66 -15.56
C TYR A 178 -0.61 -0.51 -16.39
N ALA A 179 0.21 0.43 -16.83
CA ALA A 179 -0.24 1.57 -17.62
C ALA A 179 -0.89 1.10 -18.94
N VAL A 180 -0.26 0.20 -19.67
CA VAL A 180 -0.81 -0.38 -20.91
C VAL A 180 -2.13 -1.10 -20.65
N LYS A 181 -2.17 -1.99 -19.64
CA LYS A 181 -3.34 -2.80 -19.30
C LYS A 181 -4.56 -1.94 -18.91
N HIS A 182 -4.32 -0.81 -18.23
CA HIS A 182 -5.39 0.06 -17.70
C HIS A 182 -5.60 1.34 -18.53
N GLY A 183 -5.00 1.45 -19.73
CA GLY A 183 -5.16 2.60 -20.61
C GLY A 183 -4.62 3.91 -20.04
N ARG A 184 -3.65 3.82 -19.09
CA ARG A 184 -2.92 4.96 -18.55
C ARG A 184 -1.97 5.51 -19.60
N LYS A 185 -1.68 6.80 -19.53
CA LYS A 185 -0.97 7.50 -20.61
C LYS A 185 0.50 7.78 -20.30
N LYS A 186 0.84 7.87 -19.01
CA LYS A 186 2.17 8.32 -18.60
C LYS A 186 2.69 7.56 -17.38
N VAL A 187 3.98 7.20 -17.42
CA VAL A 187 4.75 6.70 -16.28
C VAL A 187 5.81 7.74 -15.89
N THR A 188 5.80 8.14 -14.63
CA THR A 188 6.81 9.06 -14.06
C THR A 188 7.70 8.30 -13.08
N ALA A 189 9.02 8.27 -13.29
CA ALA A 189 9.98 7.71 -12.34
C ALA A 189 10.45 8.80 -11.36
N ALA A 190 10.22 8.61 -10.06
CA ALA A 190 10.67 9.56 -9.05
C ALA A 190 11.95 9.06 -8.34
N HIS A 191 12.94 9.93 -8.19
CA HIS A 191 14.30 9.58 -7.76
C HIS A 191 15.05 10.76 -7.12
N LYS A 192 16.23 10.51 -6.54
CA LYS A 192 17.17 11.55 -6.06
C LYS A 192 18.56 11.41 -6.71
N ALA A 193 18.62 11.09 -8.00
CA ALA A 193 19.86 10.82 -8.76
C ALA A 193 20.82 12.02 -8.86
N ASN A 194 20.34 13.24 -8.59
CA ASN A 194 21.22 14.40 -8.50
C ASN A 194 22.14 14.35 -7.27
N ILE A 195 21.77 13.62 -6.22
CA ILE A 195 22.56 13.39 -5.01
C ILE A 195 23.13 11.96 -4.99
N MET A 196 22.28 10.94 -5.07
CA MET A 196 22.67 9.54 -5.00
C MET A 196 22.97 8.98 -6.42
N LYS A 197 24.20 9.30 -6.89
CA LYS A 197 24.62 8.99 -8.27
C LYS A 197 24.64 7.48 -8.59
N HIS A 198 24.94 6.63 -7.59
CA HIS A 198 25.13 5.21 -7.80
C HIS A 198 23.85 4.39 -7.54
N SER A 199 23.09 4.68 -6.50
CA SER A 199 21.83 3.99 -6.22
C SER A 199 20.67 4.56 -7.02
N ASP A 200 20.24 5.79 -6.76
CA ASP A 200 19.13 6.40 -7.51
C ASP A 200 19.47 6.67 -8.97
N GLY A 201 20.73 6.94 -9.27
CA GLY A 201 21.22 7.05 -10.65
C GLY A 201 21.14 5.74 -11.42
N LEU A 202 21.32 4.59 -10.74
CA LEU A 202 21.09 3.26 -11.32
C LEU A 202 19.59 3.08 -11.58
N PHE A 203 18.72 3.34 -10.59
CA PHE A 203 17.26 3.28 -10.78
C PHE A 203 16.80 4.10 -11.98
N LEU A 204 17.22 5.37 -12.08
CA LEU A 204 16.83 6.26 -13.17
C LEU A 204 17.30 5.74 -14.54
N ARG A 205 18.57 5.29 -14.64
CA ARG A 205 19.11 4.73 -15.89
C ARG A 205 18.30 3.50 -16.30
N THR A 206 18.05 2.58 -15.37
CA THR A 206 17.25 1.38 -15.62
C THR A 206 15.82 1.73 -16.02
N ALA A 207 15.21 2.74 -15.38
CA ALA A 207 13.87 3.21 -15.75
C ALA A 207 13.82 3.72 -17.21
N ARG A 208 14.85 4.47 -17.64
CA ARG A 208 14.94 4.96 -19.03
C ARG A 208 15.17 3.82 -20.03
N GLU A 209 15.96 2.82 -19.66
CA GLU A 209 16.21 1.63 -20.49
C GLU A 209 14.90 0.83 -20.69
N VAL A 210 14.13 0.58 -19.62
CA VAL A 210 12.82 -0.11 -19.69
C VAL A 210 11.82 0.72 -20.48
N ALA A 211 11.77 2.04 -20.28
CA ALA A 211 10.83 2.92 -20.98
C ALA A 211 10.96 2.85 -22.51
N ALA A 212 12.16 2.58 -23.04
CA ALA A 212 12.38 2.41 -24.46
C ALA A 212 11.59 1.23 -25.07
N ASP A 213 11.29 0.19 -24.28
CA ASP A 213 10.49 -0.95 -24.73
C ASP A 213 9.01 -0.56 -24.95
N TYR A 214 8.55 0.58 -24.41
CA TYR A 214 7.17 1.07 -24.46
C TYR A 214 7.01 2.36 -25.26
N GLU A 215 8.04 2.75 -26.04
CA GLU A 215 8.01 3.95 -26.87
C GLU A 215 6.79 3.92 -27.83
N GLY A 216 6.09 5.04 -27.89
CA GLY A 216 4.85 5.18 -28.70
C GLY A 216 3.58 4.60 -28.04
N SER A 217 3.69 3.87 -26.93
CA SER A 217 2.54 3.31 -26.19
C SER A 217 2.20 4.09 -24.93
N VAL A 218 3.23 4.45 -24.14
CA VAL A 218 3.10 5.15 -22.86
C VAL A 218 4.18 6.23 -22.78
N GLU A 219 3.79 7.45 -22.42
CA GLU A 219 4.75 8.54 -22.20
C GLU A 219 5.60 8.25 -20.96
N PHE A 220 6.88 8.59 -21.04
CA PHE A 220 7.79 8.49 -19.91
C PHE A 220 8.42 9.85 -19.56
N ASN A 221 8.45 10.16 -18.27
CA ASN A 221 9.30 11.22 -17.73
C ASN A 221 9.88 10.83 -16.37
N ASP A 222 10.81 11.64 -15.88
CA ASP A 222 11.37 11.47 -14.54
C ASP A 222 11.28 12.76 -13.72
N ASN A 223 11.25 12.61 -12.39
CA ASN A 223 11.13 13.73 -11.47
C ASN A 223 12.05 13.51 -10.26
N ILE A 224 12.73 14.57 -9.82
CA ILE A 224 13.46 14.56 -8.55
C ILE A 224 12.44 14.55 -7.41
N ILE A 225 12.59 13.68 -6.42
CA ILE A 225 11.58 13.38 -5.40
C ILE A 225 11.06 14.62 -4.63
N ASP A 226 11.91 15.57 -4.29
CA ASP A 226 11.49 16.80 -3.63
C ASP A 226 10.68 17.71 -4.58
N ALA A 227 11.06 17.82 -5.84
CA ALA A 227 10.27 18.51 -6.85
C ALA A 227 8.94 17.78 -7.14
N PHE A 228 8.95 16.45 -7.14
CA PHE A 228 7.74 15.65 -7.23
C PHE A 228 6.76 16.00 -6.11
N CYS A 229 7.20 15.98 -4.85
CA CYS A 229 6.33 16.31 -3.70
C CYS A 229 5.74 17.72 -3.81
N MET A 230 6.53 18.70 -4.22
CA MET A 230 6.05 20.07 -4.44
C MET A 230 5.00 20.12 -5.57
N ASN A 231 5.33 19.55 -6.73
CA ASN A 231 4.46 19.56 -7.91
C ASN A 231 3.14 18.81 -7.63
N LEU A 232 3.20 17.68 -6.91
CA LEU A 232 2.03 16.93 -6.52
C LEU A 232 1.04 17.74 -5.68
N VAL A 233 1.55 18.58 -4.76
CA VAL A 233 0.71 19.48 -3.94
C VAL A 233 0.23 20.71 -4.71
N MET A 234 0.97 21.15 -5.74
CA MET A 234 0.57 22.29 -6.56
C MET A 234 -0.47 21.89 -7.62
N ASP A 235 -0.23 20.79 -8.31
CA ASP A 235 -1.07 20.28 -9.40
C ASP A 235 -0.88 18.77 -9.55
N PRO A 236 -1.70 17.95 -8.90
CA PRO A 236 -1.62 16.50 -9.02
C PRO A 236 -1.99 15.97 -10.41
N SER A 237 -2.72 16.74 -11.23
CA SER A 237 -3.21 16.30 -12.55
C SER A 237 -2.09 16.06 -13.57
N GLN A 238 -0.88 16.57 -13.30
CA GLN A 238 0.29 16.34 -14.13
C GLN A 238 0.87 14.94 -14.03
N PHE A 239 0.40 14.11 -13.08
CA PHE A 239 0.84 12.75 -12.85
C PHE A 239 -0.25 11.74 -13.22
N ASP A 240 0.15 10.49 -13.50
CA ASP A 240 -0.74 9.37 -13.84
C ASP A 240 -0.28 8.11 -13.11
N VAL A 241 0.67 7.35 -13.63
CA VAL A 241 1.32 6.25 -12.93
C VAL A 241 2.71 6.71 -12.47
N ILE A 242 3.01 6.56 -11.18
CA ILE A 242 4.29 6.99 -10.64
C ILE A 242 5.03 5.79 -10.04
N VAL A 243 6.27 5.56 -10.48
CA VAL A 243 7.11 4.46 -9.99
C VAL A 243 8.23 4.98 -9.09
N PHE A 244 8.44 4.30 -7.97
CA PHE A 244 9.36 4.71 -6.92
C PHE A 244 10.26 3.57 -6.42
N PRO A 245 11.49 3.87 -5.97
CA PRO A 245 12.17 3.10 -4.93
C PRO A 245 11.33 2.99 -3.66
N ASN A 246 11.65 2.04 -2.82
CA ASN A 246 10.82 1.63 -1.69
C ASN A 246 10.46 2.76 -0.72
N LEU A 247 11.45 3.42 -0.11
CA LEU A 247 11.18 4.46 0.89
C LEU A 247 10.42 5.65 0.32
N TYR A 248 10.78 6.10 -0.88
CA TYR A 248 10.07 7.24 -1.49
C TYR A 248 8.62 6.90 -1.81
N GLY A 249 8.37 5.67 -2.28
CA GLY A 249 7.02 5.19 -2.54
C GLY A 249 6.16 5.11 -1.28
N ASP A 250 6.77 4.78 -0.12
CA ASP A 250 6.08 4.80 1.17
C ASP A 250 5.62 6.21 1.54
N ILE A 251 6.56 7.15 1.56
CA ILE A 251 6.27 8.54 1.93
C ILE A 251 5.30 9.19 0.94
N ALA A 252 5.54 8.99 -0.37
CA ALA A 252 4.73 9.60 -1.41
C ALA A 252 3.30 9.08 -1.45
N SER A 253 3.08 7.79 -1.16
CA SER A 253 1.72 7.23 -1.15
C SER A 253 0.86 7.78 -0.02
N ASP A 254 1.44 8.00 1.17
CA ASP A 254 0.72 8.61 2.29
C ASP A 254 0.42 10.10 2.02
N LEU A 255 1.37 10.81 1.38
CA LEU A 255 1.13 12.17 0.90
C LEU A 255 -0.03 12.20 -0.11
N CYS A 256 -0.04 11.29 -1.09
CA CYS A 256 -1.11 11.18 -2.08
C CYS A 256 -2.47 10.86 -1.43
N ALA A 257 -2.51 9.92 -0.47
CA ALA A 257 -3.73 9.62 0.28
C ALA A 257 -4.28 10.86 1.01
N GLY A 258 -3.40 11.69 1.57
CA GLY A 258 -3.77 12.96 2.20
C GLY A 258 -4.46 13.94 1.23
N LEU A 259 -4.13 13.93 -0.06
CA LEU A 259 -4.74 14.82 -1.05
C LEU A 259 -6.20 14.46 -1.34
N VAL A 260 -6.58 13.19 -1.20
CA VAL A 260 -7.91 12.68 -1.59
C VAL A 260 -8.86 12.45 -0.43
N GLY A 261 -8.42 12.58 0.83
CA GLY A 261 -9.27 12.45 2.02
C GLY A 261 -8.68 11.60 3.15
N GLY A 262 -7.46 11.09 2.97
CA GLY A 262 -6.70 10.39 4.01
C GLY A 262 -6.63 8.88 3.85
N LEU A 263 -5.93 8.25 4.79
CA LEU A 263 -5.63 6.81 4.74
C LEU A 263 -6.87 5.91 4.88
N GLY A 264 -7.95 6.39 5.49
CA GLY A 264 -9.19 5.63 5.67
C GLY A 264 -9.90 5.24 4.37
N ILE A 265 -9.50 5.82 3.23
CA ILE A 265 -10.04 5.50 1.90
C ILE A 265 -8.97 5.03 0.92
N ALA A 266 -7.75 4.78 1.39
CA ALA A 266 -6.61 4.40 0.56
C ALA A 266 -6.41 2.88 0.53
N PRO A 267 -6.76 2.20 -0.58
CA PRO A 267 -6.53 0.77 -0.75
C PRO A 267 -5.09 0.48 -1.17
N GLY A 268 -4.68 -0.78 -1.02
CA GLY A 268 -3.39 -1.23 -1.48
C GLY A 268 -3.32 -2.73 -1.77
N ALA A 269 -2.29 -3.10 -2.52
CA ALA A 269 -1.94 -4.48 -2.80
C ALA A 269 -0.43 -4.66 -2.80
N ASN A 270 0.04 -5.81 -2.31
CA ASN A 270 1.40 -6.28 -2.47
C ASN A 270 1.38 -7.48 -3.41
N ILE A 271 2.04 -7.36 -4.55
CA ILE A 271 1.96 -8.30 -5.65
C ILE A 271 3.34 -8.86 -5.96
N GLY A 272 3.41 -10.16 -6.10
CA GLY A 272 4.56 -10.92 -6.57
C GLY A 272 4.21 -11.75 -7.80
N PRO A 273 5.18 -12.53 -8.30
CA PRO A 273 4.93 -13.39 -9.47
C PRO A 273 3.91 -14.50 -9.18
N ASP A 274 3.85 -15.01 -7.94
CA ASP A 274 3.04 -16.17 -7.57
C ASP A 274 1.94 -15.86 -6.56
N TYR A 275 2.04 -14.76 -5.82
CA TYR A 275 1.19 -14.41 -4.67
C TYR A 275 0.77 -12.96 -4.71
N ALA A 276 -0.41 -12.68 -4.15
CA ALA A 276 -0.90 -11.32 -3.93
C ALA A 276 -1.53 -11.18 -2.54
N ILE A 277 -1.19 -10.12 -1.83
CA ILE A 277 -1.80 -9.74 -0.55
C ILE A 277 -2.40 -8.35 -0.67
N PHE A 278 -3.70 -8.23 -0.45
CA PHE A 278 -4.43 -6.98 -0.44
C PHE A 278 -4.55 -6.45 0.98
N GLU A 279 -4.39 -5.15 1.16
CA GLU A 279 -4.42 -4.52 2.49
C GLU A 279 -4.74 -3.04 2.38
N ALA A 280 -5.42 -2.48 3.38
CA ALA A 280 -5.54 -1.04 3.53
C ALA A 280 -4.17 -0.41 3.85
N VAL A 281 -3.97 0.86 3.45
CA VAL A 281 -2.71 1.57 3.71
C VAL A 281 -2.58 2.01 5.16
N HIS A 282 -3.71 2.24 5.87
CA HIS A 282 -3.73 2.70 7.27
C HIS A 282 -3.16 1.66 8.25
N GLY A 283 -2.70 2.14 9.42
CA GLY A 283 -2.26 1.30 10.54
C GLY A 283 -3.40 0.72 11.37
N SER A 284 -3.03 0.07 12.47
CA SER A 284 -3.95 -0.66 13.39
C SER A 284 -4.80 0.22 14.31
N ALA A 285 -4.50 1.51 14.46
CA ALA A 285 -5.22 2.50 15.27
C ALA A 285 -5.74 1.92 16.61
N PRO A 286 -4.86 1.47 17.51
CA PRO A 286 -5.24 0.74 18.73
C PRO A 286 -6.10 1.58 19.69
N ASP A 287 -6.02 2.89 19.60
CA ASP A 287 -6.78 3.85 20.41
C ASP A 287 -8.30 3.83 20.12
N ILE A 288 -8.71 3.40 18.92
CA ILE A 288 -10.11 3.31 18.51
C ILE A 288 -10.59 1.87 18.28
N ALA A 289 -9.73 0.88 18.48
CA ALA A 289 -10.07 -0.54 18.31
C ALA A 289 -11.19 -0.97 19.25
N GLY A 290 -12.14 -1.77 18.74
CA GLY A 290 -13.29 -2.29 19.49
C GLY A 290 -14.38 -1.26 19.76
N LYS A 291 -14.26 -0.01 19.27
CA LYS A 291 -15.26 1.04 19.49
C LYS A 291 -16.30 1.16 18.38
N ASN A 292 -16.17 0.38 17.31
CA ASN A 292 -17.07 0.41 16.14
C ASN A 292 -17.17 1.80 15.48
N ILE A 293 -16.06 2.56 15.44
CA ILE A 293 -16.02 3.92 14.87
C ILE A 293 -15.02 4.08 13.73
N CYS A 294 -14.28 3.03 13.38
CA CYS A 294 -13.32 3.05 12.29
C CYS A 294 -14.02 3.15 10.92
N ASN A 295 -13.32 3.71 9.95
CA ASN A 295 -13.75 3.75 8.56
C ASN A 295 -13.27 2.49 7.82
N PRO A 296 -14.15 1.59 7.35
CA PRO A 296 -13.74 0.35 6.69
C PRO A 296 -13.48 0.52 5.18
N THR A 297 -13.62 1.72 4.62
CA THR A 297 -13.59 1.95 3.16
C THR A 297 -12.30 1.50 2.51
N ALA A 298 -11.14 1.78 3.13
CA ALA A 298 -9.85 1.38 2.56
C ALA A 298 -9.73 -0.14 2.43
N GLU A 299 -10.18 -0.90 3.44
CA GLU A 299 -10.17 -2.37 3.41
C GLU A 299 -11.18 -2.91 2.38
N ILE A 300 -12.36 -2.29 2.27
CA ILE A 300 -13.39 -2.65 1.27
C ILE A 300 -12.88 -2.39 -0.15
N LEU A 301 -12.21 -1.26 -0.38
CA LEU A 301 -11.61 -0.95 -1.69
C LEU A 301 -10.41 -1.86 -2.01
N SER A 302 -9.65 -2.29 -0.99
CA SER A 302 -8.60 -3.31 -1.15
C SER A 302 -9.20 -4.66 -1.57
N ALA A 303 -10.37 -5.01 -1.02
CA ALA A 303 -11.11 -6.19 -1.48
C ALA A 303 -11.62 -6.04 -2.91
N ALA A 304 -12.03 -4.84 -3.34
CA ALA A 304 -12.37 -4.61 -4.75
C ALA A 304 -11.16 -4.82 -5.67
N MET A 305 -9.93 -4.43 -5.25
CA MET A 305 -8.70 -4.77 -5.99
C MET A 305 -8.43 -6.28 -5.98
N MET A 306 -8.71 -6.98 -4.89
CA MET A 306 -8.62 -8.44 -4.82
C MET A 306 -9.60 -9.11 -5.79
N LEU A 307 -10.83 -8.63 -5.88
CA LEU A 307 -11.82 -9.14 -6.82
C LEU A 307 -11.41 -8.92 -8.28
N ASP A 308 -10.83 -7.75 -8.62
CA ASP A 308 -10.23 -7.54 -9.94
C ASP A 308 -9.14 -8.57 -10.25
N HIS A 309 -8.29 -8.87 -9.28
CA HIS A 309 -7.22 -9.86 -9.40
C HIS A 309 -7.77 -11.28 -9.61
N LEU A 310 -8.88 -11.62 -8.97
CA LEU A 310 -9.57 -12.90 -9.10
C LEU A 310 -10.43 -12.99 -10.39
N GLY A 311 -10.55 -11.90 -11.16
CA GLY A 311 -11.34 -11.83 -12.37
C GLY A 311 -12.82 -11.51 -12.15
N GLU A 312 -13.22 -11.16 -10.94
CA GLU A 312 -14.60 -10.79 -10.55
C GLU A 312 -14.83 -9.27 -10.77
N LEU A 313 -14.61 -8.82 -12.02
CA LEU A 313 -14.56 -7.40 -12.38
C LEU A 313 -15.86 -6.66 -12.12
N GLU A 314 -17.01 -7.31 -12.37
CA GLU A 314 -18.32 -6.71 -12.16
C GLU A 314 -18.61 -6.47 -10.66
N ALA A 315 -18.29 -7.43 -9.81
CA ALA A 315 -18.44 -7.31 -8.37
C ALA A 315 -17.50 -6.20 -7.82
N ALA A 316 -16.27 -6.16 -8.29
CA ALA A 316 -15.31 -5.13 -7.93
C ALA A 316 -15.82 -3.73 -8.29
N GLN A 317 -16.38 -3.57 -9.50
CA GLN A 317 -16.91 -2.28 -9.96
C GLN A 317 -18.16 -1.88 -9.15
N ARG A 318 -19.05 -2.80 -8.85
CA ARG A 318 -20.24 -2.55 -8.01
C ARG A 318 -19.85 -2.04 -6.62
N ILE A 319 -18.82 -2.62 -6.00
CA ILE A 319 -18.30 -2.12 -4.71
C ILE A 319 -17.83 -0.67 -4.83
N ARG A 320 -17.04 -0.34 -5.86
CA ARG A 320 -16.56 1.03 -6.09
C ARG A 320 -17.70 2.02 -6.31
N ASP A 321 -18.72 1.62 -7.05
CA ASP A 321 -19.88 2.46 -7.33
C ASP A 321 -20.76 2.67 -6.09
N ALA A 322 -20.93 1.63 -5.25
CA ALA A 322 -21.60 1.76 -3.97
C ALA A 322 -20.87 2.72 -3.02
N VAL A 323 -19.53 2.60 -2.93
CA VAL A 323 -18.71 3.54 -2.14
C VAL A 323 -18.89 4.96 -2.65
N ARG A 324 -18.78 5.21 -3.96
CA ARG A 324 -18.97 6.54 -4.53
C ARG A 324 -20.36 7.10 -4.24
N LYS A 325 -21.40 6.27 -4.35
CA LYS A 325 -22.79 6.66 -4.08
C LYS A 325 -22.97 7.10 -2.61
N VAL A 326 -22.57 6.26 -1.65
CA VAL A 326 -22.73 6.57 -0.22
C VAL A 326 -21.97 7.83 0.17
N TYR A 327 -20.76 8.03 -0.33
CA TYR A 327 -19.99 9.25 -0.09
C TYR A 327 -20.64 10.49 -0.72
N ALA A 328 -21.14 10.38 -1.96
CA ALA A 328 -21.80 11.50 -2.66
C ALA A 328 -23.12 11.89 -1.99
N GLU A 329 -23.91 10.94 -1.49
CA GLU A 329 -25.12 11.20 -0.72
C GLU A 329 -24.82 11.88 0.63
N GLY A 330 -23.71 11.51 1.27
CA GLY A 330 -23.20 12.17 2.46
C GLY A 330 -24.07 12.03 3.71
N GLU A 331 -25.01 11.05 3.75
CA GLU A 331 -25.91 10.88 4.89
C GLU A 331 -25.28 10.00 5.98
N VAL A 332 -24.63 8.90 5.62
CA VAL A 332 -24.06 7.91 6.55
C VAL A 332 -22.55 7.86 6.37
N LEU A 333 -21.82 8.75 7.06
CA LEU A 333 -20.36 8.87 6.96
C LEU A 333 -19.70 8.73 8.33
N THR A 334 -18.53 8.13 8.37
CA THR A 334 -17.70 7.94 9.58
C THR A 334 -17.11 9.26 10.09
N ALA A 335 -16.60 9.28 11.31
CA ALA A 335 -16.16 10.49 12.00
C ALA A 335 -14.99 11.20 11.31
N ASP A 336 -14.06 10.46 10.72
CA ASP A 336 -12.94 10.98 9.94
C ASP A 336 -13.41 11.77 8.71
N ILE A 337 -14.39 11.25 7.98
CA ILE A 337 -14.96 11.90 6.80
C ILE A 337 -15.85 13.10 7.20
N ARG A 338 -16.63 12.97 8.28
CA ARG A 338 -17.36 14.12 8.84
C ARG A 338 -16.42 15.31 9.14
N LYS A 339 -15.30 14.98 9.78
CA LYS A 339 -14.27 15.98 10.08
C LYS A 339 -13.65 16.57 8.80
N ALA A 340 -13.31 15.72 7.83
CA ALA A 340 -12.68 16.15 6.57
C ALA A 340 -13.62 17.04 5.74
N THR A 341 -14.92 16.76 5.76
CA THR A 341 -15.94 17.55 5.02
C THR A 341 -16.48 18.75 5.79
N GLY A 342 -16.12 18.92 7.08
CA GLY A 342 -16.69 19.96 7.94
C GLY A 342 -18.18 19.78 8.21
N SER A 343 -18.70 18.55 8.12
CA SER A 343 -20.11 18.24 8.31
C SER A 343 -20.46 18.10 9.78
N ASP A 344 -21.51 18.82 10.25
CA ASP A 344 -22.04 18.73 11.62
C ASP A 344 -23.02 17.57 11.82
N LYS A 345 -23.30 16.76 10.79
CA LYS A 345 -24.16 15.58 10.92
C LYS A 345 -23.50 14.54 11.85
N PRO A 346 -24.29 13.75 12.58
CA PRO A 346 -23.76 12.68 13.43
C PRO A 346 -22.87 11.72 12.63
N ALA A 347 -21.77 11.29 13.22
CA ALA A 347 -20.92 10.29 12.62
C ALA A 347 -21.56 8.90 12.72
N ALA A 348 -21.50 8.15 11.62
CA ALA A 348 -21.90 6.75 11.60
C ALA A 348 -20.84 5.87 12.27
N SER A 349 -21.27 4.76 12.86
CA SER A 349 -20.38 3.68 13.25
C SER A 349 -19.88 2.90 12.04
N CYS A 350 -18.84 2.09 12.23
CA CYS A 350 -18.32 1.18 11.21
C CYS A 350 -19.42 0.26 10.66
N SER A 351 -20.24 -0.32 11.55
CA SER A 351 -21.35 -1.20 11.17
C SER A 351 -22.47 -0.47 10.43
N GLN A 352 -22.86 0.73 10.86
CA GLN A 352 -23.88 1.53 10.15
C GLN A 352 -23.42 1.92 8.74
N PHE A 353 -22.18 2.34 8.60
CA PHE A 353 -21.61 2.64 7.29
C PHE A 353 -21.57 1.40 6.39
N THR A 354 -21.22 0.24 6.95
CA THR A 354 -21.23 -1.04 6.23
C THR A 354 -22.65 -1.43 5.77
N ASP A 355 -23.66 -1.26 6.64
CA ASP A 355 -25.06 -1.53 6.30
C ASP A 355 -25.56 -0.65 5.16
N GLU A 356 -25.16 0.62 5.16
CA GLU A 356 -25.48 1.56 4.07
C GLU A 356 -24.84 1.15 2.75
N LEU A 357 -23.55 0.73 2.77
CA LEU A 357 -22.88 0.21 1.57
C LEU A 357 -23.59 -1.02 1.01
N ILE A 358 -24.01 -1.97 1.87
CA ILE A 358 -24.73 -3.16 1.44
C ILE A 358 -26.09 -2.78 0.83
N SER A 359 -26.77 -1.80 1.41
CA SER A 359 -28.02 -1.26 0.85
C SER A 359 -27.80 -0.61 -0.53
N ALA A 360 -26.73 0.16 -0.66
CA ALA A 360 -26.35 0.77 -1.95
C ALA A 360 -26.03 -0.27 -3.02
N LEU A 361 -25.33 -1.36 -2.66
CA LEU A 361 -25.04 -2.50 -3.55
C LEU A 361 -26.30 -3.16 -4.07
N ALA A 362 -27.31 -3.37 -3.20
CA ALA A 362 -28.58 -3.95 -3.60
C ALA A 362 -29.35 -3.09 -4.61
N CYS A 363 -29.13 -1.78 -4.62
CA CYS A 363 -29.73 -0.86 -5.61
C CYS A 363 -28.98 -0.83 -6.95
N LEU A 364 -27.76 -1.39 -7.02
CA LEU A 364 -26.91 -1.45 -8.22
C LEU A 364 -26.91 -2.84 -8.88
N ALA A 365 -27.69 -3.79 -8.32
CA ALA A 365 -27.78 -5.18 -8.77
C ALA A 365 -28.69 -5.36 -10.02
#